data_a9bd364d7394f011969f0e3f21f63ff4
#
_entry.id   a9bd364d7394f011969f0e3f21f63ff4
#
_cell.length_a   1.000
_cell.length_b   1.000
_cell.length_c   1.000
_cell.angle_alpha   90.00
_cell.angle_beta   90.00
_cell.angle_gamma   90.00
#
_symmetry.space_group_name_H-M   'P 1'
#
loop_
_entity.id
_entity.type
_entity.pdbx_description
1 polymer ?
#
loop_
_entity_poly.entity_id
_entity_poly.type
_entity_poly.pdbx_seq_one_letter_code
_entity_poly.pdbx_strand_id
1 'polypeptide(L)'
;MSSSVTTSGAYAQEPVASSTAHQGKLASIDLSEYDPEQSKLMDERCIVVDENDVAIGALDKKTCHLMENIRKGLLHRAFSAFVFRPSDGKLLLQQRATEKITFPDMWTNTCCSHPLDDFEEEKIEKEQYGVRVAASRKLEHELGIPKSQTPVDQFQYLTRIHYLAPSDGLWGEHEVDYILFITADVTVTPNENEIRDHKYVDKQELIAMFDDPKNSFTPWFKLIARDFLFGWWDELMKRKNEKGLVEAMSLRGFVDGSKVVKMV
;
A
#
# COMPACT_ATOMS: atom_id res chain seq x y z
N MET A 1 26.17 49.28 38.59
CA MET A 1 24.73 49.53 38.69
C MET A 1 24.21 49.70 37.28
N SER A 2 23.60 48.74 36.71
CA SER A 2 22.56 48.87 35.68
C SER A 2 22.05 47.48 35.36
N SER A 3 20.81 47.25 35.71
CA SER A 3 20.09 46.00 35.54
C SER A 3 19.56 45.96 34.12
N SER A 4 19.83 44.92 33.35
CA SER A 4 19.14 44.64 32.10
C SER A 4 18.12 43.53 32.33
N VAL A 5 16.86 43.88 32.20
CA VAL A 5 15.71 42.98 32.19
C VAL A 5 15.57 42.40 30.81
N THR A 6 15.69 41.10 30.67
CA THR A 6 15.34 40.34 29.44
C THR A 6 13.91 39.87 29.55
N THR A 7 13.05 40.44 28.73
CA THR A 7 11.66 39.98 28.51
C THR A 7 11.67 38.80 27.54
N SER A 8 11.29 37.61 27.97
CA SER A 8 11.00 36.48 27.12
C SER A 8 9.63 36.68 26.48
N GLY A 9 9.62 36.90 25.16
CA GLY A 9 8.40 36.88 24.38
C GLY A 9 7.97 35.42 24.08
N ALA A 10 6.86 35.03 24.68
CA ALA A 10 6.18 33.80 24.33
C ALA A 10 5.47 34.02 22.97
N TYR A 11 5.92 33.31 21.96
CA TYR A 11 5.19 33.21 20.67
C TYR A 11 3.97 32.30 20.91
N ALA A 12 2.79 32.89 20.97
CA ALA A 12 1.54 32.17 20.87
C ALA A 12 1.41 31.63 19.44
N GLN A 13 1.40 30.31 19.28
CA GLN A 13 1.03 29.68 18.01
C GLN A 13 -0.47 29.89 17.81
N GLU A 14 -0.83 30.62 16.77
CA GLU A 14 -2.21 30.66 16.27
C GLU A 14 -2.63 29.27 15.79
N PRO A 15 -3.89 28.85 16.05
CA PRO A 15 -4.38 27.57 15.55
C PRO A 15 -4.45 27.61 14.02
N VAL A 16 -3.76 26.67 13.37
CA VAL A 16 -3.85 26.45 11.92
C VAL A 16 -5.31 26.18 11.58
N ALA A 17 -5.89 27.04 10.77
CA ALA A 17 -7.26 26.90 10.29
C ALA A 17 -7.42 25.54 9.61
N SER A 18 -8.33 24.71 10.11
CA SER A 18 -8.72 23.44 9.49
C SER A 18 -9.20 23.73 8.07
N SER A 19 -8.51 23.20 7.09
CA SER A 19 -8.96 23.28 5.69
C SER A 19 -10.23 22.45 5.55
N THR A 20 -11.36 23.14 5.38
CA THR A 20 -12.68 22.58 5.11
C THR A 20 -12.76 22.06 3.66
N ALA A 21 -12.06 20.99 3.35
CA ALA A 21 -11.96 20.47 1.99
C ALA A 21 -13.00 19.40 1.63
N HIS A 22 -13.97 19.06 2.47
CA HIS A 22 -15.04 18.10 2.11
C HIS A 22 -16.35 18.42 2.85
N GLN A 23 -17.04 19.52 2.49
CA GLN A 23 -18.35 19.88 3.07
C GLN A 23 -19.55 19.26 2.32
N GLY A 24 -19.36 18.28 1.45
CA GLY A 24 -20.46 17.53 0.84
C GLY A 24 -20.79 16.28 1.67
N LYS A 25 -22.08 15.94 1.83
CA LYS A 25 -22.48 14.66 2.44
C LYS A 25 -21.84 13.52 1.65
N LEU A 26 -20.99 12.71 2.32
CA LEU A 26 -20.38 11.53 1.71
C LEU A 26 -21.45 10.47 1.46
N ALA A 27 -21.30 9.72 0.36
CA ALA A 27 -22.16 8.60 0.04
C ALA A 27 -21.87 7.43 1.00
N SER A 28 -22.91 6.62 1.25
CA SER A 28 -22.84 5.39 2.03
C SER A 28 -23.72 4.33 1.37
N ILE A 29 -23.42 3.06 1.57
CA ILE A 29 -24.12 1.92 0.99
C ILE A 29 -24.34 0.83 2.04
N ASP A 30 -25.40 0.04 1.87
CA ASP A 30 -25.64 -1.19 2.61
C ASP A 30 -24.79 -2.33 2.03
N LEU A 31 -24.14 -3.10 2.89
CA LEU A 31 -23.25 -4.21 2.54
C LEU A 31 -23.88 -5.60 2.82
N SER A 32 -25.18 -5.67 3.11
CA SER A 32 -25.86 -6.93 3.47
C SER A 32 -25.82 -8.02 2.39
N GLU A 33 -25.62 -7.63 1.13
CA GLU A 33 -25.51 -8.55 -0.02
C GLU A 33 -24.06 -9.06 -0.26
N TYR A 34 -23.06 -8.53 0.49
CA TYR A 34 -21.67 -8.95 0.35
C TYR A 34 -21.29 -9.99 1.40
N ASP A 35 -20.12 -10.62 1.21
CA ASP A 35 -19.58 -11.55 2.18
C ASP A 35 -19.46 -10.88 3.57
N PRO A 36 -19.91 -11.55 4.67
CA PRO A 36 -19.94 -10.93 6.00
C PRO A 36 -18.58 -10.57 6.56
N GLU A 37 -17.51 -11.34 6.25
CA GLU A 37 -16.14 -11.05 6.68
C GLU A 37 -15.60 -9.84 5.92
N GLN A 38 -15.78 -9.80 4.60
CA GLN A 38 -15.41 -8.67 3.77
C GLN A 38 -16.20 -7.40 4.14
N SER A 39 -17.49 -7.53 4.45
CA SER A 39 -18.31 -6.41 4.92
C SER A 39 -17.79 -5.81 6.23
N LYS A 40 -17.35 -6.67 7.17
CA LYS A 40 -16.75 -6.22 8.43
C LYS A 40 -15.42 -5.49 8.22
N LEU A 41 -14.60 -5.95 7.28
CA LEU A 41 -13.33 -5.28 6.94
C LEU A 41 -13.54 -3.88 6.34
N MET A 42 -14.73 -3.60 5.80
CA MET A 42 -15.09 -2.27 5.31
C MET A 42 -15.33 -1.21 6.40
N ASP A 43 -15.37 -1.61 7.66
CA ASP A 43 -15.45 -0.69 8.81
C ASP A 43 -14.07 -0.22 9.29
N GLU A 44 -12.97 -0.86 8.84
CA GLU A 44 -11.59 -0.42 9.09
C GLU A 44 -11.40 1.04 8.65
N ARG A 45 -10.65 1.84 9.42
CA ARG A 45 -10.48 3.27 9.16
C ARG A 45 -9.19 3.56 8.39
N CYS A 46 -9.33 3.92 7.12
CA CYS A 46 -8.22 4.37 6.28
C CYS A 46 -7.79 5.80 6.64
N ILE A 47 -6.49 6.07 6.54
CA ILE A 47 -5.92 7.42 6.71
C ILE A 47 -6.22 8.22 5.45
N VAL A 48 -7.07 9.25 5.56
CA VAL A 48 -7.39 10.17 4.46
C VAL A 48 -6.26 11.20 4.34
N VAL A 49 -5.82 11.43 3.10
CA VAL A 49 -4.69 12.33 2.80
C VAL A 49 -5.04 13.37 1.74
N ASP A 50 -4.25 14.43 1.66
CA ASP A 50 -4.24 15.35 0.54
C ASP A 50 -3.32 14.86 -0.60
N GLU A 51 -3.25 15.59 -1.71
CA GLU A 51 -2.39 15.26 -2.86
C GLU A 51 -0.88 15.27 -2.56
N ASN A 52 -0.48 15.84 -1.43
CA ASN A 52 0.91 15.86 -0.95
C ASN A 52 1.17 14.75 0.07
N ASP A 53 0.18 13.86 0.30
CA ASP A 53 0.22 12.78 1.29
C ASP A 53 0.26 13.28 2.76
N VAL A 54 -0.29 14.45 3.01
CA VAL A 54 -0.49 14.95 4.37
C VAL A 54 -1.79 14.36 4.92
N ALA A 55 -1.72 13.70 6.08
CA ALA A 55 -2.90 13.15 6.73
C ALA A 55 -3.87 14.27 7.14
N ILE A 56 -5.12 14.22 6.68
CA ILE A 56 -6.17 15.22 6.93
C ILE A 56 -7.36 14.65 7.70
N GLY A 57 -7.35 13.36 8.02
CA GLY A 57 -8.39 12.68 8.79
C GLY A 57 -8.39 11.18 8.57
N ALA A 58 -9.47 10.53 8.98
CA ALA A 58 -9.70 9.11 8.75
C ALA A 58 -11.18 8.84 8.50
N LEU A 59 -11.46 7.93 7.57
CA LEU A 59 -12.81 7.47 7.23
C LEU A 59 -12.81 5.94 7.08
N ASP A 60 -14.00 5.34 7.26
CA ASP A 60 -14.13 3.91 7.03
C ASP A 60 -13.79 3.53 5.57
N LYS A 61 -13.27 2.34 5.40
CA LYS A 61 -12.82 1.81 4.11
C LYS A 61 -13.94 1.83 3.08
N LYS A 62 -15.16 1.50 3.47
CA LYS A 62 -16.35 1.60 2.62
C LYS A 62 -16.50 2.99 2.00
N THR A 63 -16.43 4.03 2.84
CA THR A 63 -16.54 5.43 2.38
C THR A 63 -15.40 5.80 1.44
N CYS A 64 -14.18 5.37 1.72
CA CYS A 64 -12.99 5.65 0.92
C CYS A 64 -13.06 5.02 -0.49
N HIS A 65 -13.72 3.87 -0.63
CA HIS A 65 -13.74 3.09 -1.87
C HIS A 65 -14.99 3.29 -2.73
N LEU A 66 -15.98 4.06 -2.28
CA LEU A 66 -17.14 4.41 -3.12
C LEU A 66 -16.74 5.40 -4.21
N MET A 67 -16.98 5.03 -5.48
CA MET A 67 -16.66 5.88 -6.64
C MET A 67 -17.32 7.26 -6.58
N GLU A 68 -18.48 7.38 -5.95
CA GLU A 68 -19.14 8.69 -5.73
C GLU A 68 -18.27 9.63 -4.88
N ASN A 69 -17.62 9.10 -3.83
CA ASN A 69 -16.72 9.87 -2.95
C ASN A 69 -15.36 10.11 -3.62
N ILE A 70 -14.84 9.11 -4.33
CA ILE A 70 -13.61 9.21 -5.12
C ILE A 70 -13.73 10.33 -6.16
N ARG A 71 -14.85 10.42 -6.89
CA ARG A 71 -15.11 11.50 -7.86
C ARG A 71 -15.19 12.89 -7.22
N LYS A 72 -15.43 12.98 -5.91
CA LYS A 72 -15.36 14.22 -5.13
C LYS A 72 -13.94 14.54 -4.62
N GLY A 73 -12.95 13.72 -5.00
CA GLY A 73 -11.54 13.90 -4.64
C GLY A 73 -11.11 13.20 -3.35
N LEU A 74 -11.93 12.27 -2.78
CA LEU A 74 -11.53 11.53 -1.60
C LEU A 74 -10.33 10.64 -1.94
N LEU A 75 -9.23 10.83 -1.21
CA LEU A 75 -7.92 10.19 -1.40
C LEU A 75 -7.46 9.60 -0.06
N HIS A 76 -6.91 8.41 -0.09
CA HIS A 76 -6.43 7.75 1.12
C HIS A 76 -5.08 7.07 0.93
N ARG A 77 -4.41 6.77 2.04
CA ARG A 77 -3.08 6.16 2.05
C ARG A 77 -3.17 4.64 1.94
N ALA A 78 -2.30 4.07 1.11
CA ALA A 78 -2.21 2.64 0.89
C ALA A 78 -0.76 2.16 0.79
N PHE A 79 -0.56 0.86 0.67
CA PHE A 79 0.74 0.28 0.35
C PHE A 79 0.60 -0.93 -0.59
N SER A 80 1.61 -1.12 -1.42
CA SER A 80 1.85 -2.32 -2.22
C SER A 80 3.16 -2.97 -1.79
N ALA A 81 3.06 -4.16 -1.18
CA ALA A 81 4.22 -4.95 -0.77
C ALA A 81 4.57 -6.00 -1.82
N PHE A 82 5.88 -6.19 -2.03
CA PHE A 82 6.47 -7.15 -2.96
C PHE A 82 7.47 -8.00 -2.19
N VAL A 83 7.16 -9.29 -2.03
CA VAL A 83 8.01 -10.26 -1.33
C VAL A 83 8.80 -11.08 -2.35
N PHE A 84 10.12 -10.93 -2.33
CA PHE A 84 11.03 -11.69 -3.18
C PHE A 84 11.66 -12.85 -2.41
N ARG A 85 11.67 -14.03 -2.99
CA ARG A 85 12.30 -15.19 -2.38
C ARG A 85 13.82 -15.11 -2.50
N PRO A 86 14.56 -15.26 -1.39
CA PRO A 86 16.01 -15.11 -1.40
C PRO A 86 16.76 -16.06 -2.33
N SER A 87 16.37 -17.32 -2.39
CA SER A 87 17.09 -18.36 -3.11
C SER A 87 17.21 -18.11 -4.62
N ASP A 88 16.12 -17.67 -5.25
CA ASP A 88 16.03 -17.53 -6.71
C ASP A 88 15.61 -16.13 -7.18
N GLY A 89 15.14 -15.25 -6.29
CA GLY A 89 14.67 -13.91 -6.61
C GLY A 89 13.30 -13.88 -7.27
N LYS A 90 12.50 -14.95 -7.14
CA LYS A 90 11.11 -14.96 -7.61
C LYS A 90 10.23 -14.11 -6.72
N LEU A 91 9.29 -13.42 -7.35
CA LEU A 91 8.25 -12.61 -6.69
C LEU A 91 7.07 -13.47 -6.32
N LEU A 92 6.60 -13.36 -5.08
CA LEU A 92 5.34 -13.93 -4.63
C LEU A 92 4.17 -13.07 -5.10
N LEU A 93 3.30 -13.64 -5.93
CA LEU A 93 2.02 -13.05 -6.34
C LEU A 93 0.89 -13.67 -5.53
N GLN A 94 -0.22 -12.92 -5.41
CA GLN A 94 -1.51 -13.44 -4.95
C GLN A 94 -2.58 -13.27 -6.01
N GLN A 95 -3.57 -14.15 -6.02
CA GLN A 95 -4.86 -13.95 -6.68
C GLN A 95 -5.90 -13.64 -5.62
N ARG A 96 -6.57 -12.51 -5.74
CA ARG A 96 -7.58 -12.04 -4.79
C ARG A 96 -8.76 -13.02 -4.75
N ALA A 97 -9.34 -13.23 -3.57
CA ALA A 97 -10.50 -14.08 -3.41
C ALA A 97 -11.73 -13.55 -4.17
N THR A 98 -12.65 -14.43 -4.51
CA THR A 98 -13.92 -14.08 -5.17
C THR A 98 -14.82 -13.23 -4.26
N GLU A 99 -14.68 -13.39 -2.96
CA GLU A 99 -15.41 -12.68 -1.90
C GLU A 99 -15.02 -11.20 -1.77
N LYS A 100 -13.87 -10.79 -2.35
CA LYS A 100 -13.39 -9.40 -2.27
C LYS A 100 -14.36 -8.43 -2.92
N ILE A 101 -14.69 -7.34 -2.21
CA ILE A 101 -15.61 -6.30 -2.69
C ILE A 101 -15.00 -5.50 -3.84
N THR A 102 -13.69 -5.22 -3.79
CA THR A 102 -12.97 -4.53 -4.87
C THR A 102 -12.06 -5.51 -5.61
N PHE A 103 -12.06 -5.47 -6.94
CA PHE A 103 -11.17 -6.23 -7.81
C PHE A 103 -11.09 -7.74 -7.47
N PRO A 104 -12.22 -8.48 -7.36
CA PRO A 104 -12.20 -9.91 -7.09
C PRO A 104 -11.50 -10.69 -8.21
N ASP A 105 -10.99 -11.88 -7.90
CA ASP A 105 -10.38 -12.85 -8.82
C ASP A 105 -9.13 -12.37 -9.60
N MET A 106 -8.67 -11.15 -9.36
CA MET A 106 -7.51 -10.60 -10.07
C MET A 106 -6.18 -10.98 -9.43
N TRP A 107 -5.19 -11.27 -10.26
CA TRP A 107 -3.80 -11.37 -9.84
C TRP A 107 -3.23 -10.00 -9.47
N THR A 108 -2.37 -9.98 -8.47
CA THR A 108 -1.71 -8.75 -8.00
C THR A 108 -0.34 -9.06 -7.39
N ASN A 109 0.39 -8.01 -6.96
CA ASN A 109 1.60 -8.14 -6.14
C ASN A 109 1.31 -8.90 -4.83
N THR A 110 2.31 -9.11 -4.00
CA THR A 110 2.20 -9.99 -2.84
C THR A 110 1.10 -9.58 -1.86
N CYS A 111 0.99 -8.28 -1.55
CA CYS A 111 -0.06 -7.75 -0.68
C CYS A 111 -0.29 -6.27 -0.99
N CYS A 112 -1.55 -5.85 -1.06
CA CYS A 112 -1.95 -4.45 -1.18
C CYS A 112 -3.07 -4.16 -0.19
N SER A 113 -2.89 -3.12 0.62
CA SER A 113 -3.83 -2.74 1.67
C SER A 113 -3.52 -1.34 2.22
N HIS A 114 -4.05 -1.04 3.39
CA HIS A 114 -4.03 0.29 3.98
C HIS A 114 -3.37 0.27 5.37
N PRO A 115 -2.55 1.26 5.71
CA PRO A 115 -2.33 1.59 7.11
C PRO A 115 -3.62 2.14 7.70
N LEU A 116 -3.94 1.75 8.93
CA LEU A 116 -5.21 2.07 9.58
C LEU A 116 -5.02 3.12 10.68
N ASP A 117 -5.95 4.07 10.75
CA ASP A 117 -6.03 5.05 11.83
C ASP A 117 -6.35 4.42 13.20
N ASP A 118 -6.88 3.19 13.18
CA ASP A 118 -7.19 2.40 14.37
C ASP A 118 -5.94 1.95 15.16
N PHE A 119 -4.76 1.98 14.54
CA PHE A 119 -3.50 1.56 15.14
C PHE A 119 -2.50 2.72 15.22
N GLU A 120 -2.11 3.11 16.44
CA GLU A 120 -1.18 4.22 16.66
C GLU A 120 0.17 4.04 15.93
N GLU A 121 0.67 2.81 15.87
CA GLU A 121 1.94 2.51 15.20
C GLU A 121 1.85 2.71 13.67
N GLU A 122 0.67 2.48 13.08
CA GLU A 122 0.48 2.61 11.63
C GLU A 122 0.35 4.07 11.16
N LYS A 123 0.17 5.01 12.09
CA LYS A 123 0.17 6.47 11.84
C LYS A 123 1.56 7.09 11.87
N ILE A 124 2.60 6.36 12.25
CA ILE A 124 3.96 6.90 12.35
C ILE A 124 4.56 7.09 10.95
N GLU A 125 4.66 8.36 10.53
CA GLU A 125 5.16 8.72 9.19
C GLU A 125 6.69 8.68 9.08
N LYS A 126 7.39 8.87 10.21
CA LYS A 126 8.85 8.86 10.23
C LYS A 126 9.42 7.60 9.58
N GLU A 127 10.25 7.77 8.56
CA GLU A 127 10.90 6.69 7.81
C GLU A 127 9.89 5.67 7.23
N GLN A 128 8.66 6.09 6.95
CA GLN A 128 7.55 5.24 6.49
C GLN A 128 7.26 4.05 7.42
N TYR A 129 7.47 4.25 8.74
CA TYR A 129 7.37 3.16 9.72
C TYR A 129 5.96 2.57 9.73
N GLY A 130 4.93 3.41 9.78
CA GLY A 130 3.54 2.97 9.88
C GLY A 130 3.08 2.09 8.72
N VAL A 131 3.43 2.44 7.48
CA VAL A 131 3.06 1.61 6.32
C VAL A 131 3.82 0.27 6.30
N ARG A 132 5.03 0.20 6.87
CA ARG A 132 5.79 -1.06 7.02
C ARG A 132 5.18 -1.96 8.09
N VAL A 133 4.70 -1.37 9.19
CA VAL A 133 3.92 -2.10 10.22
C VAL A 133 2.65 -2.67 9.62
N ALA A 134 1.89 -1.87 8.88
CA ALA A 134 0.67 -2.28 8.19
C ALA A 134 0.96 -3.43 7.19
N ALA A 135 2.04 -3.35 6.43
CA ALA A 135 2.45 -4.39 5.49
C ALA A 135 2.72 -5.72 6.19
N SER A 136 3.48 -5.72 7.30
CA SER A 136 3.74 -6.93 8.09
C SER A 136 2.46 -7.53 8.68
N ARG A 137 1.53 -6.68 9.18
CA ARG A 137 0.21 -7.11 9.67
C ARG A 137 -0.63 -7.76 8.59
N LYS A 138 -0.70 -7.14 7.40
CA LYS A 138 -1.56 -7.63 6.32
C LYS A 138 -0.98 -8.87 5.63
N LEU A 139 0.33 -9.01 5.53
CA LEU A 139 0.98 -10.25 5.08
C LEU A 139 0.62 -11.43 5.99
N GLU A 140 0.56 -11.21 7.31
CA GLU A 140 0.08 -12.23 8.25
C GLU A 140 -1.41 -12.51 8.08
N HIS A 141 -2.24 -11.46 7.95
CA HIS A 141 -3.69 -11.60 7.83
C HIS A 141 -4.13 -12.28 6.52
N GLU A 142 -3.54 -11.89 5.39
CA GLU A 142 -3.95 -12.36 4.06
C GLU A 142 -3.26 -13.67 3.67
N LEU A 143 -1.94 -13.76 3.86
CA LEU A 143 -1.11 -14.88 3.41
C LEU A 143 -0.67 -15.81 4.55
N GLY A 144 -1.05 -15.52 5.80
CA GLY A 144 -0.63 -16.31 6.96
C GLY A 144 0.89 -16.30 7.18
N ILE A 145 1.61 -15.33 6.63
CA ILE A 145 3.06 -15.20 6.78
C ILE A 145 3.35 -14.65 8.18
N PRO A 146 4.04 -15.41 9.05
CA PRO A 146 4.35 -14.92 10.40
C PRO A 146 5.14 -13.59 10.36
N LYS A 147 4.78 -12.61 11.21
CA LYS A 147 5.50 -11.32 11.30
C LYS A 147 7.00 -11.47 11.56
N SER A 148 7.41 -12.55 12.23
CA SER A 148 8.83 -12.86 12.44
C SER A 148 9.60 -13.12 11.13
N GLN A 149 8.91 -13.49 10.05
CA GLN A 149 9.49 -13.71 8.73
C GLN A 149 9.46 -12.44 7.86
N THR A 150 8.70 -11.43 8.27
CA THR A 150 8.62 -10.12 7.60
C THR A 150 8.82 -8.97 8.60
N PRO A 151 10.02 -8.89 9.25
CA PRO A 151 10.31 -7.84 10.21
C PRO A 151 10.20 -6.45 9.59
N VAL A 152 9.61 -5.51 10.34
CA VAL A 152 9.29 -4.15 9.87
C VAL A 152 10.52 -3.38 9.33
N ASP A 153 11.67 -3.59 9.94
CA ASP A 153 12.94 -2.94 9.56
C ASP A 153 13.55 -3.47 8.26
N GLN A 154 13.12 -4.65 7.79
CA GLN A 154 13.57 -5.23 6.52
C GLN A 154 12.80 -4.74 5.30
N PHE A 155 11.62 -4.15 5.47
CA PHE A 155 10.92 -3.55 4.35
C PHE A 155 11.69 -2.33 3.82
N GLN A 156 11.83 -2.29 2.51
CA GLN A 156 12.45 -1.18 1.80
C GLN A 156 11.37 -0.36 1.09
N TYR A 157 11.24 0.88 1.52
CA TYR A 157 10.44 1.85 0.82
C TYR A 157 11.16 2.32 -0.44
N LEU A 158 10.46 2.32 -1.58
CA LEU A 158 11.00 2.74 -2.87
C LEU A 158 10.44 4.10 -3.30
N THR A 159 9.14 4.20 -3.44
CA THR A 159 8.46 5.42 -3.88
C THR A 159 6.99 5.41 -3.48
N ARG A 160 6.27 6.48 -3.81
CA ARG A 160 4.81 6.58 -3.71
C ARG A 160 4.22 6.87 -5.07
N ILE A 161 3.12 6.21 -5.40
CA ILE A 161 2.33 6.52 -6.59
C ILE A 161 0.95 7.04 -6.17
N HIS A 162 0.42 7.99 -6.93
CA HIS A 162 -0.95 8.47 -6.79
C HIS A 162 -1.74 7.98 -7.99
N TYR A 163 -2.68 7.06 -7.77
CA TYR A 163 -3.48 6.48 -8.83
C TYR A 163 -4.97 6.45 -8.49
N LEU A 164 -5.80 6.34 -9.53
CA LEU A 164 -7.23 6.13 -9.46
C LEU A 164 -7.61 4.96 -10.39
N ALA A 165 -8.37 4.00 -9.87
CA ALA A 165 -8.83 2.85 -10.63
C ALA A 165 -10.26 2.45 -10.25
N PRO A 166 -11.25 2.54 -11.17
CA PRO A 166 -12.57 1.95 -10.97
C PRO A 166 -12.50 0.42 -10.95
N SER A 167 -13.24 -0.22 -10.04
CA SER A 167 -13.41 -1.68 -10.02
C SER A 167 -14.60 -2.09 -10.89
N ASP A 168 -15.82 -1.64 -10.54
CA ASP A 168 -17.06 -2.04 -11.20
C ASP A 168 -18.05 -0.88 -11.44
N GLY A 169 -17.61 0.34 -11.27
CA GLY A 169 -18.43 1.56 -11.39
C GLY A 169 -19.08 2.03 -10.08
N LEU A 170 -19.30 1.14 -9.11
CA LEU A 170 -19.71 1.46 -7.74
C LEU A 170 -18.51 1.64 -6.83
N TRP A 171 -17.54 0.71 -6.94
CA TRP A 171 -16.33 0.62 -6.16
C TRP A 171 -15.10 1.00 -6.97
N GLY A 172 -14.07 1.48 -6.29
CA GLY A 172 -12.77 1.80 -6.88
C GLY A 172 -11.73 2.12 -5.82
N GLU A 173 -10.54 2.46 -6.31
CA GLU A 173 -9.39 2.88 -5.51
C GLU A 173 -8.97 4.29 -5.93
N HIS A 174 -8.63 5.13 -4.96
CA HIS A 174 -7.97 6.42 -5.18
C HIS A 174 -6.97 6.62 -4.06
N GLU A 175 -5.70 6.38 -4.35
CA GLU A 175 -4.69 6.12 -3.35
C GLU A 175 -3.38 6.88 -3.58
N VAL A 176 -2.76 7.25 -2.46
CA VAL A 176 -1.30 7.43 -2.38
C VAL A 176 -0.74 6.11 -1.86
N ASP A 177 -0.21 5.32 -2.77
CA ASP A 177 0.24 3.94 -2.56
C ASP A 177 1.76 3.88 -2.39
N TYR A 178 2.22 3.39 -1.24
CA TYR A 178 3.62 3.22 -0.87
C TYR A 178 4.15 1.89 -1.36
N ILE A 179 5.14 1.93 -2.23
CA ILE A 179 5.75 0.72 -2.79
C ILE A 179 6.85 0.21 -1.85
N LEU A 180 6.64 -1.00 -1.34
CA LEU A 180 7.51 -1.66 -0.38
C LEU A 180 8.07 -2.97 -0.94
N PHE A 181 9.39 -3.13 -0.88
CA PHE A 181 10.06 -4.39 -1.19
C PHE A 181 10.58 -5.05 0.08
N ILE A 182 10.52 -6.37 0.12
CA ILE A 182 11.20 -7.18 1.13
C ILE A 182 11.71 -8.47 0.49
N THR A 183 12.89 -8.93 0.94
CA THR A 183 13.37 -10.28 0.61
C THR A 183 13.28 -11.14 1.86
N ALA A 184 12.48 -12.16 1.76
CA ALA A 184 12.25 -13.08 2.87
C ALA A 184 11.95 -14.48 2.34
N ASP A 185 12.43 -15.48 3.07
CA ASP A 185 12.00 -16.85 2.91
C ASP A 185 10.78 -17.07 3.83
N VAL A 186 9.61 -17.21 3.21
CA VAL A 186 8.34 -17.14 3.92
C VAL A 186 7.54 -18.42 3.78
N THR A 187 6.83 -18.77 4.86
CA THR A 187 5.82 -19.83 4.87
C THR A 187 4.47 -19.21 4.60
N VAL A 188 3.80 -19.65 3.55
CA VAL A 188 2.49 -19.12 3.13
C VAL A 188 1.38 -20.07 3.55
N THR A 189 0.40 -19.54 4.29
CA THR A 189 -0.84 -20.24 4.69
C THR A 189 -2.00 -19.29 4.45
N PRO A 190 -2.56 -19.21 3.21
CA PRO A 190 -3.52 -18.17 2.85
C PRO A 190 -4.80 -18.21 3.68
N ASN A 191 -5.35 -17.03 3.96
CA ASN A 191 -6.74 -16.87 4.35
C ASN A 191 -7.62 -16.97 3.09
N GLU A 192 -8.44 -17.99 2.98
CA GLU A 192 -9.27 -18.27 1.79
C GLU A 192 -10.30 -17.16 1.48
N ASN A 193 -10.72 -16.40 2.51
CA ASN A 193 -11.59 -15.24 2.31
C ASN A 193 -10.86 -14.03 1.70
N GLU A 194 -9.53 -14.00 1.77
CA GLU A 194 -8.69 -12.94 1.21
C GLU A 194 -8.01 -13.35 -0.11
N ILE A 195 -7.53 -14.60 -0.19
CA ILE A 195 -6.63 -15.10 -1.23
C ILE A 195 -7.18 -16.40 -1.83
N ARG A 196 -7.44 -16.39 -3.14
CA ARG A 196 -7.87 -17.56 -3.90
C ARG A 196 -6.71 -18.45 -4.32
N ASP A 197 -5.58 -17.85 -4.71
CA ASP A 197 -4.39 -18.57 -5.15
C ASP A 197 -3.13 -17.72 -4.96
N HIS A 198 -1.97 -18.33 -4.91
CA HIS A 198 -0.68 -17.65 -4.84
C HIS A 198 0.39 -18.43 -5.56
N LYS A 199 1.41 -17.75 -6.08
CA LYS A 199 2.56 -18.41 -6.70
C LYS A 199 3.79 -17.53 -6.76
N TYR A 200 4.94 -18.16 -6.79
CA TYR A 200 6.21 -17.51 -7.09
C TYR A 200 6.45 -17.51 -8.61
N VAL A 201 6.77 -16.34 -9.14
CA VAL A 201 7.10 -16.16 -10.57
C VAL A 201 8.44 -15.47 -10.73
N ASP A 202 9.18 -15.84 -11.78
CA ASP A 202 10.26 -15.01 -12.25
C ASP A 202 9.73 -13.92 -13.22
N LYS A 203 10.62 -13.03 -13.65
CA LYS A 203 10.25 -11.91 -14.51
C LYS A 203 9.65 -12.36 -15.84
N GLN A 204 10.17 -13.44 -16.46
CA GLN A 204 9.68 -13.94 -17.75
C GLN A 204 8.32 -14.61 -17.59
N GLU A 205 8.15 -15.37 -16.50
CA GLU A 205 6.86 -15.98 -16.16
C GLU A 205 5.79 -14.90 -15.93
N LEU A 206 6.13 -13.79 -15.25
CA LEU A 206 5.19 -12.68 -15.06
C LEU A 206 4.83 -11.99 -16.38
N ILE A 207 5.80 -11.76 -17.27
CA ILE A 207 5.53 -11.20 -18.61
C ILE A 207 4.59 -12.12 -19.38
N ALA A 208 4.86 -13.42 -19.40
CA ALA A 208 3.98 -14.39 -20.07
C ALA A 208 2.57 -14.41 -19.45
N MET A 209 2.45 -14.22 -18.13
CA MET A 209 1.15 -14.10 -17.48
C MET A 209 0.39 -12.84 -17.90
N PHE A 210 1.07 -11.70 -18.10
CA PHE A 210 0.43 -10.47 -18.59
C PHE A 210 -0.07 -10.61 -20.04
N ASP A 211 0.63 -11.41 -20.86
CA ASP A 211 0.28 -11.66 -22.27
C ASP A 211 -0.85 -12.70 -22.42
N ASP A 212 -1.10 -13.53 -21.41
CA ASP A 212 -2.19 -14.53 -21.43
C ASP A 212 -3.53 -13.88 -21.09
N PRO A 213 -4.50 -13.82 -22.03
CA PRO A 213 -5.80 -13.20 -21.83
C PRO A 213 -6.68 -13.90 -20.77
N LYS A 214 -6.30 -15.07 -20.30
CA LYS A 214 -6.99 -15.77 -19.19
C LYS A 214 -6.68 -15.15 -17.83
N ASN A 215 -5.61 -14.38 -17.72
CA ASN A 215 -5.24 -13.73 -16.47
C ASN A 215 -5.77 -12.29 -16.45
N SER A 216 -6.41 -11.94 -15.35
CA SER A 216 -6.76 -10.56 -15.02
C SER A 216 -5.84 -10.06 -13.92
N PHE A 217 -5.42 -8.80 -14.03
CA PHE A 217 -4.51 -8.17 -13.08
C PHE A 217 -5.09 -6.85 -12.57
N THR A 218 -4.82 -6.54 -11.30
CA THR A 218 -5.24 -5.28 -10.71
C THR A 218 -4.58 -4.09 -11.44
N PRO A 219 -5.30 -2.96 -11.59
CA PRO A 219 -4.79 -1.80 -12.32
C PRO A 219 -3.47 -1.25 -11.77
N TRP A 220 -3.34 -1.10 -10.44
CA TRP A 220 -2.11 -0.60 -9.81
C TRP A 220 -0.91 -1.51 -10.08
N PHE A 221 -1.10 -2.83 -10.01
CA PHE A 221 -0.02 -3.77 -10.29
C PHE A 221 0.47 -3.66 -11.75
N LYS A 222 -0.46 -3.48 -12.71
CA LYS A 222 -0.10 -3.20 -14.12
C LYS A 222 0.70 -1.90 -14.26
N LEU A 223 0.28 -0.83 -13.58
CA LEU A 223 0.98 0.45 -13.58
C LEU A 223 2.39 0.31 -13.02
N ILE A 224 2.52 -0.30 -11.83
CA ILE A 224 3.81 -0.52 -11.18
C ILE A 224 4.70 -1.43 -12.02
N ALA A 225 4.17 -2.49 -12.62
CA ALA A 225 4.95 -3.42 -13.45
C ALA A 225 5.49 -2.72 -14.70
N ARG A 226 4.64 -1.95 -15.39
CA ARG A 226 4.99 -1.23 -16.62
C ARG A 226 6.09 -0.19 -16.39
N ASP A 227 5.95 0.62 -15.33
CA ASP A 227 6.77 1.83 -15.18
C ASP A 227 7.97 1.63 -14.25
N PHE A 228 7.94 0.64 -13.35
CA PHE A 228 8.94 0.51 -12.30
C PHE A 228 9.44 -0.91 -12.06
N LEU A 229 8.56 -1.89 -11.82
CA LEU A 229 8.90 -3.19 -11.25
C LEU A 229 9.99 -3.92 -12.03
N PHE A 230 9.88 -3.98 -13.35
CA PHE A 230 10.83 -4.73 -14.15
C PHE A 230 12.25 -4.15 -14.11
N GLY A 231 12.37 -2.81 -14.07
CA GLY A 231 13.66 -2.13 -13.91
C GLY A 231 14.26 -2.35 -12.51
N TRP A 232 13.43 -2.25 -11.47
CA TRP A 232 13.85 -2.51 -10.10
C TRP A 232 14.24 -3.98 -9.89
N TRP A 233 13.53 -4.90 -10.49
CA TRP A 233 13.82 -6.33 -10.43
C TRP A 233 15.17 -6.67 -11.10
N ASP A 234 15.45 -6.08 -12.28
CA ASP A 234 16.74 -6.24 -12.95
C ASP A 234 17.89 -5.75 -12.08
N GLU A 235 17.74 -4.58 -11.47
CA GLU A 235 18.76 -4.03 -10.55
C GLU A 235 18.92 -4.89 -9.30
N LEU A 236 17.81 -5.40 -8.75
CA LEU A 236 17.82 -6.33 -7.63
C LEU A 236 18.62 -7.60 -7.97
N MET A 237 18.34 -8.22 -9.13
CA MET A 237 19.00 -9.45 -9.57
C MET A 237 20.48 -9.22 -9.89
N LYS A 238 20.83 -8.05 -10.43
CA LYS A 238 22.22 -7.65 -10.65
C LYS A 238 22.99 -7.59 -9.33
N ARG A 239 22.46 -6.87 -8.34
CA ARG A 239 23.06 -6.73 -7.02
C ARG A 239 23.16 -8.06 -6.28
N LYS A 240 22.17 -8.93 -6.42
CA LYS A 240 22.17 -10.31 -5.90
C LYS A 240 23.40 -11.06 -6.39
N ASN A 241 23.71 -10.97 -7.68
CA ASN A 241 24.82 -11.69 -8.29
C ASN A 241 26.20 -11.12 -7.87
N GLU A 242 26.27 -9.83 -7.54
CA GLU A 242 27.51 -9.15 -7.15
C GLU A 242 27.89 -9.32 -5.66
N LYS A 243 26.91 -9.37 -4.75
CA LYS A 243 27.13 -9.24 -3.29
C LYS A 243 26.50 -10.33 -2.43
N GLY A 244 25.85 -11.35 -3.05
CA GLY A 244 24.97 -12.24 -2.30
C GLY A 244 23.65 -11.57 -1.93
N LEU A 245 22.65 -12.34 -1.48
CA LEU A 245 21.26 -11.93 -1.51
C LEU A 245 20.84 -10.90 -0.47
N VAL A 246 21.31 -11.04 0.75
CA VAL A 246 20.83 -10.23 1.87
C VAL A 246 21.32 -8.78 1.77
N GLU A 247 22.56 -8.57 1.31
CA GLU A 247 23.13 -7.23 1.14
C GLU A 247 22.71 -6.56 -0.18
N ALA A 248 22.34 -7.35 -1.20
CA ALA A 248 21.96 -6.87 -2.53
C ALA A 248 20.59 -6.17 -2.56
N MET A 249 19.76 -6.43 -1.56
CA MET A 249 18.36 -6.00 -1.56
C MET A 249 18.14 -4.51 -1.37
N SER A 250 19.18 -3.77 -1.01
CA SER A 250 19.06 -2.32 -0.87
C SER A 250 19.06 -1.64 -2.24
N LEU A 251 17.89 -1.28 -2.73
CA LEU A 251 17.74 -0.35 -3.86
C LEU A 251 17.99 1.11 -3.44
N ARG A 252 18.53 1.34 -2.23
CA ARG A 252 18.87 2.67 -1.74
C ARG A 252 19.79 3.38 -2.72
N GLY A 253 19.42 4.63 -3.05
CA GLY A 253 20.14 5.45 -4.03
C GLY A 253 19.86 5.11 -5.50
N PHE A 254 19.07 4.07 -5.79
CA PHE A 254 18.61 3.77 -7.15
C PHE A 254 17.23 4.40 -7.44
N VAL A 255 16.41 4.56 -6.42
CA VAL A 255 15.05 5.11 -6.53
C VAL A 255 14.96 6.41 -5.74
N ASP A 256 14.40 7.46 -6.35
CA ASP A 256 14.02 8.70 -5.66
C ASP A 256 12.61 8.56 -5.08
N GLY A 257 12.53 8.22 -3.80
CA GLY A 257 11.27 8.11 -3.06
C GLY A 257 10.75 9.43 -2.47
N SER A 258 11.39 10.56 -2.77
CA SER A 258 11.02 11.86 -2.17
C SER A 258 9.68 12.42 -2.70
N LYS A 259 9.25 12.01 -3.89
CA LYS A 259 8.07 12.54 -4.59
C LYS A 259 6.95 11.52 -4.67
N VAL A 260 5.72 12.03 -4.77
CA VAL A 260 4.55 11.25 -5.18
C VAL A 260 4.51 11.26 -6.72
N VAL A 261 4.57 10.09 -7.34
CA VAL A 261 4.50 9.95 -8.80
C VAL A 261 3.03 9.88 -9.20
N LYS A 262 2.52 10.92 -9.88
CA LYS A 262 1.13 10.95 -10.36
C LYS A 262 0.98 10.06 -11.58
N MET A 263 0.05 9.08 -11.51
CA MET A 263 -0.29 8.12 -12.55
C MET A 263 -1.79 8.20 -12.93
N VAL A 264 -2.43 9.34 -12.60
CA VAL A 264 -3.84 9.69 -12.87
C VAL A 264 -3.96 10.58 -14.09
#